data_07905fba31630a8b559f7d61784f70d6
#
_entry.id   07905fba31630a8b559f7d61784f70d6
#
_cell.length_a   1.000
_cell.length_b   1.000
_cell.length_c   1.000
_cell.angle_alpha   90.00
_cell.angle_beta   90.00
_cell.angle_gamma   90.00
#
_symmetry.space_group_name_H-M   'P 1'
#
loop_
_entity.id
_entity.type
_entity.pdbx_description
1 polymer ?
#
loop_
_entity_poly.entity_id
_entity_poly.type
_entity_poly.pdbx_seq_one_letter_code
_entity_poly.pdbx_strand_id
1 'polypeptide(L)'
;WTDLYSRENSGTYNCQWMVVDYKVPQNQPNRFWVLETIPGFEHAEDMSQTLRDRGYWPSANRPYFPGVRSRAGYGNNEDSDSVEMGLPLKCPDIKCDMLSFEDNPRGASLRRLANPEWSKENALKRMKDTLRDNGWKVDPETTDPSLAIASRYDLVEGLSKTPTGAVDGKITNGAAVKQMKAWIVAGPT
;
A
#
# COMPACT_ATOMS: atom_id res chain seq x y z
N TRP A 1 -14.51 -1.65 14.71
CA TRP A 1 -14.34 -2.53 13.54
C TRP A 1 -13.05 -3.34 13.64
N THR A 2 -11.92 -2.70 13.89
CA THR A 2 -10.61 -3.36 14.04
C THR A 2 -10.68 -4.49 15.05
N ASP A 3 -11.17 -4.26 16.27
CA ASP A 3 -11.28 -5.25 17.34
C ASP A 3 -12.17 -6.45 16.97
N LEU A 4 -13.21 -6.21 16.19
CA LEU A 4 -14.10 -7.31 15.73
C LEU A 4 -13.45 -8.13 14.62
N TYR A 5 -12.72 -7.47 13.72
CA TYR A 5 -12.05 -8.12 12.61
C TYR A 5 -10.88 -8.99 13.08
N SER A 6 -10.18 -8.54 14.11
CA SER A 6 -8.99 -9.21 14.64
C SER A 6 -9.27 -10.45 15.47
N ARG A 7 -10.45 -10.52 16.13
CA ARG A 7 -10.76 -11.58 17.11
C ARG A 7 -10.58 -12.99 16.60
N GLU A 8 -10.93 -13.24 15.36
CA GLU A 8 -10.93 -14.57 14.75
C GLU A 8 -9.96 -14.62 13.56
N ASN A 9 -8.85 -13.91 13.66
CA ASN A 9 -7.84 -13.87 12.61
C ASN A 9 -7.24 -15.27 12.42
N SER A 10 -7.50 -15.88 11.28
CA SER A 10 -7.01 -17.21 10.92
C SER A 10 -5.50 -17.25 10.60
N GLY A 11 -4.85 -16.10 10.53
CA GLY A 11 -3.45 -15.97 10.07
C GLY A 11 -3.28 -16.15 8.56
N THR A 12 -4.39 -16.30 7.80
CA THR A 12 -4.37 -16.33 6.34
C THR A 12 -4.66 -14.95 5.78
N TYR A 13 -4.19 -14.68 4.57
CA TYR A 13 -4.40 -13.41 3.86
C TYR A 13 -4.01 -12.17 4.70
N ASN A 14 -2.82 -12.21 5.24
CA ASN A 14 -2.27 -11.11 6.02
C ASN A 14 -2.02 -9.92 5.13
N CYS A 15 -2.56 -8.76 5.52
CA CYS A 15 -2.40 -7.53 4.75
C CYS A 15 -2.68 -6.28 5.59
N GLN A 16 -2.58 -5.14 4.95
CA GLN A 16 -2.98 -3.86 5.51
C GLN A 16 -4.44 -3.58 5.14
N TRP A 17 -5.29 -3.53 6.16
CA TRP A 17 -6.70 -3.18 6.03
C TRP A 17 -6.90 -1.71 6.32
N MET A 18 -7.66 -1.03 5.47
CA MET A 18 -7.89 0.40 5.58
C MET A 18 -9.40 0.68 5.60
N VAL A 19 -9.83 1.45 6.58
CA VAL A 19 -11.25 1.85 6.72
C VAL A 19 -11.34 3.36 6.75
N VAL A 20 -12.07 3.93 5.81
CA VAL A 20 -12.42 5.37 5.80
C VAL A 20 -13.89 5.50 6.12
N ASP A 21 -14.21 6.09 7.28
CA ASP A 21 -15.60 6.40 7.63
C ASP A 21 -15.98 7.77 7.06
N TYR A 22 -16.77 7.77 6.00
CA TYR A 22 -17.25 8.99 5.35
C TYR A 22 -18.32 9.76 6.15
N LYS A 23 -18.83 9.18 7.25
CA LYS A 23 -19.75 9.89 8.17
C LYS A 23 -18.98 10.80 9.12
N VAL A 24 -17.72 10.50 9.40
CA VAL A 24 -16.85 11.32 10.23
C VAL A 24 -16.33 12.50 9.41
N PRO A 25 -16.42 13.75 9.91
CA PRO A 25 -15.87 14.91 9.22
C PRO A 25 -14.36 14.79 8.97
N GLN A 26 -13.85 15.44 7.91
CA GLN A 26 -12.46 15.33 7.50
C GLN A 26 -11.43 15.76 8.56
N ASN A 27 -11.81 16.70 9.40
CA ASN A 27 -10.95 17.29 10.44
C ASN A 27 -11.05 16.57 11.80
N GLN A 28 -11.81 15.48 11.88
CA GLN A 28 -12.00 14.73 13.13
C GLN A 28 -11.14 13.46 13.18
N PRO A 29 -10.78 12.99 14.38
CA PRO A 29 -10.19 11.67 14.58
C PRO A 29 -11.21 10.56 14.25
N ASN A 30 -10.74 9.32 14.20
CA ASN A 30 -11.53 8.13 13.90
C ASN A 30 -12.14 8.08 12.50
N ARG A 31 -11.65 8.93 11.58
CA ARG A 31 -12.07 8.92 10.18
C ARG A 31 -11.37 7.87 9.35
N PHE A 32 -10.09 7.62 9.64
CA PHE A 32 -9.27 6.70 8.88
C PHE A 32 -8.47 5.79 9.82
N TRP A 33 -8.78 4.51 9.77
CA TRP A 33 -8.10 3.47 10.54
C TRP A 33 -7.30 2.56 9.62
N VAL A 34 -6.14 2.18 10.10
CA VAL A 34 -5.29 1.17 9.47
C VAL A 34 -5.10 0.02 10.45
N LEU A 35 -5.34 -1.20 9.98
CA LEU A 35 -5.07 -2.43 10.69
C LEU A 35 -4.10 -3.26 9.86
N GLU A 36 -2.98 -3.66 10.43
CA GLU A 36 -2.05 -4.61 9.83
C GLU A 36 -2.09 -5.92 10.59
N THR A 37 -2.12 -7.02 9.85
CA THR A 37 -2.19 -8.36 10.42
C THR A 37 -1.08 -9.24 9.86
N ILE A 38 -0.49 -10.05 10.74
CA ILE A 38 0.39 -11.17 10.43
C ILE A 38 -0.01 -12.35 11.32
N PRO A 39 0.42 -13.59 11.07
CA PRO A 39 0.10 -14.70 11.94
C PRO A 39 0.49 -14.43 13.39
N GLY A 40 -0.49 -14.47 14.29
CA GLY A 40 -0.30 -14.29 15.73
C GLY A 40 0.00 -12.86 16.20
N PHE A 41 -0.05 -11.87 15.32
CA PHE A 41 0.14 -10.47 15.70
C PHE A 41 -0.65 -9.51 14.82
N GLU A 42 -1.10 -8.43 15.43
CA GLU A 42 -1.84 -7.36 14.76
C GLU A 42 -1.55 -6.02 15.39
N HIS A 43 -1.72 -4.96 14.61
CA HIS A 43 -1.63 -3.58 15.08
C HIS A 43 -2.66 -2.73 14.35
N ALA A 44 -3.45 -1.98 15.10
CA ALA A 44 -4.44 -1.05 14.56
C ALA A 44 -4.28 0.34 15.16
N GLU A 45 -4.40 1.37 14.33
CA GLU A 45 -4.26 2.76 14.79
C GLU A 45 -5.14 3.71 13.98
N ASP A 46 -5.61 4.79 14.63
CA ASP A 46 -6.27 5.91 13.97
C ASP A 46 -5.24 6.77 13.22
N MET A 47 -5.21 6.64 11.93
CA MET A 47 -4.30 7.37 11.04
C MET A 47 -4.92 8.63 10.43
N SER A 48 -6.03 9.12 11.00
CA SER A 48 -6.74 10.30 10.50
C SER A 48 -5.86 11.55 10.44
N GLN A 49 -5.00 11.77 11.44
CA GLN A 49 -4.09 12.92 11.46
C GLN A 49 -3.02 12.76 10.37
N THR A 50 -2.39 11.59 10.27
CA THR A 50 -1.38 11.30 9.25
C THR A 50 -1.94 11.48 7.84
N LEU A 51 -3.16 11.00 7.59
CA LEU A 51 -3.82 11.18 6.31
C LEU A 51 -4.08 12.67 5.98
N ARG A 52 -4.46 13.47 6.99
CA ARG A 52 -4.64 14.92 6.81
C ARG A 52 -3.34 15.63 6.46
N ASP A 53 -2.29 15.33 7.20
CA ASP A 53 -0.99 16.01 7.07
C ASP A 53 -0.29 15.66 5.74
N ARG A 54 -0.45 14.42 5.30
CA ARG A 54 0.15 13.94 4.04
C ARG A 54 -0.74 14.17 2.81
N GLY A 55 -2.05 14.26 3.00
CA GLY A 55 -3.03 14.35 1.92
C GLY A 55 -3.34 13.04 1.20
N TYR A 56 -2.60 11.97 1.47
CA TYR A 56 -2.80 10.63 0.90
C TYR A 56 -2.24 9.54 1.82
N TRP A 57 -2.66 8.30 1.59
CA TRP A 57 -2.11 7.11 2.23
C TRP A 57 -1.73 6.09 1.16
N PRO A 58 -0.43 5.80 0.96
CA PRO A 58 0.01 4.76 0.06
C PRO A 58 -0.06 3.39 0.75
N SER A 59 -0.39 2.35 0.02
CA SER A 59 -0.26 0.97 0.49
C SER A 59 0.34 0.14 -0.64
N ALA A 60 1.57 -0.31 -0.46
CA ALA A 60 2.38 -0.90 -1.51
C ALA A 60 3.09 -2.19 -1.05
N ASN A 61 2.34 -3.14 -0.51
CA ASN A 61 2.83 -4.45 -0.07
C ASN A 61 3.93 -4.41 0.99
N ARG A 62 3.97 -3.37 1.81
CA ARG A 62 4.92 -3.21 2.91
C ARG A 62 4.17 -2.80 4.19
N PRO A 63 4.48 -3.38 5.34
CA PRO A 63 3.89 -2.94 6.59
C PRO A 63 4.36 -1.54 6.97
N TYR A 64 3.46 -0.77 7.54
CA TYR A 64 3.72 0.56 8.06
C TYR A 64 4.20 0.53 9.51
N PHE A 65 3.51 -0.24 10.38
CA PHE A 65 3.77 -0.23 11.81
C PHE A 65 5.06 -0.96 12.14
N PRO A 66 5.96 -0.34 12.96
CA PRO A 66 7.26 -0.92 13.28
C PRO A 66 7.18 -2.34 13.87
N GLY A 67 6.23 -2.58 14.79
CA GLY A 67 6.04 -3.90 15.40
C GLY A 67 5.63 -4.98 14.40
N VAL A 68 4.85 -4.64 13.39
CA VAL A 68 4.47 -5.56 12.30
C VAL A 68 5.66 -5.75 11.35
N ARG A 69 6.37 -4.67 11.00
CA ARG A 69 7.57 -4.72 10.14
C ARG A 69 8.63 -5.66 10.69
N SER A 70 8.99 -5.48 11.97
CA SER A 70 9.99 -6.29 12.64
C SER A 70 9.61 -7.77 12.61
N ARG A 71 8.40 -8.12 13.03
CA ARG A 71 7.92 -9.51 13.05
C ARG A 71 7.73 -10.13 11.67
N ALA A 72 7.41 -9.33 10.67
CA ALA A 72 7.28 -9.79 9.28
C ALA A 72 8.62 -9.90 8.54
N GLY A 73 9.75 -9.66 9.21
CA GLY A 73 11.09 -9.76 8.62
C GLY A 73 11.52 -8.57 7.77
N TYR A 74 10.83 -7.42 7.91
CA TYR A 74 11.19 -6.16 7.24
C TYR A 74 11.98 -5.21 8.16
N GLY A 75 12.39 -5.64 9.34
CA GLY A 75 13.22 -4.86 10.28
C GLY A 75 14.69 -4.84 9.88
N ASN A 76 15.42 -3.81 10.28
CA ASN A 76 16.88 -3.80 10.24
C ASN A 76 17.40 -4.85 11.23
N ASN A 77 18.54 -5.46 10.93
CA ASN A 77 19.18 -6.52 11.76
C ASN A 77 19.51 -6.12 13.21
N GLU A 78 19.22 -4.88 13.62
CA GLU A 78 19.45 -4.37 14.97
C GLU A 78 18.26 -4.55 15.93
N ASP A 79 17.05 -4.79 15.40
CA ASP A 79 15.88 -5.11 16.23
C ASP A 79 15.85 -6.62 16.52
N SER A 80 16.50 -7.01 17.61
CA SER A 80 16.74 -8.41 18.03
C SER A 80 15.49 -9.24 18.33
N ASP A 81 14.29 -8.67 18.30
CA ASP A 81 13.04 -9.39 18.59
C ASP A 81 12.53 -10.26 17.42
N SER A 82 13.13 -10.14 16.24
CA SER A 82 12.74 -10.94 15.06
C SER A 82 13.25 -12.40 15.11
N VAL A 83 14.08 -12.74 16.06
CA VAL A 83 14.76 -14.05 16.17
C VAL A 83 13.87 -15.12 16.82
N GLU A 84 12.86 -14.75 17.60
CA GLU A 84 12.06 -15.73 18.36
C GLU A 84 11.04 -16.52 17.53
N MET A 85 10.68 -16.08 16.34
CA MET A 85 9.66 -16.77 15.53
C MET A 85 10.19 -17.76 14.48
N GLY A 86 11.49 -18.02 14.44
CA GLY A 86 12.06 -19.11 13.62
C GLY A 86 11.82 -19.01 12.11
N LEU A 87 11.47 -17.85 11.59
CA LEU A 87 11.30 -17.61 10.16
C LEU A 87 12.60 -17.04 9.59
N PRO A 88 13.38 -17.83 8.83
CA PRO A 88 14.59 -17.34 8.19
C PRO A 88 14.24 -16.58 6.91
N LEU A 89 13.57 -15.44 7.01
CA LEU A 89 13.50 -14.48 5.92
C LEU A 89 14.70 -13.53 6.03
N LYS A 90 15.90 -14.07 5.98
CA LYS A 90 17.06 -13.30 5.54
C LYS A 90 16.79 -12.98 4.07
N CYS A 91 16.52 -11.71 3.75
CA CYS A 91 16.68 -11.20 2.39
C CYS A 91 18.18 -11.19 2.10
N PRO A 92 18.73 -12.16 1.32
CA PRO A 92 20.19 -12.30 1.22
C PRO A 92 20.85 -11.19 0.41
N ASP A 93 20.13 -10.49 -0.48
CA ASP A 93 20.75 -9.70 -1.53
C ASP A 93 20.08 -8.35 -1.87
N ILE A 94 19.06 -7.93 -1.15
CA ILE A 94 18.43 -6.62 -1.35
C ILE A 94 18.72 -5.76 -0.14
N LYS A 95 19.28 -4.57 -0.32
CA LYS A 95 19.44 -3.59 0.74
C LYS A 95 18.08 -3.41 1.44
N CYS A 96 18.01 -3.77 2.72
CA CYS A 96 16.76 -3.73 3.49
C CYS A 96 16.13 -2.33 3.51
N ASP A 97 16.93 -1.28 3.30
CA ASP A 97 16.49 0.11 3.15
C ASP A 97 15.51 0.31 1.97
N MET A 98 15.62 -0.47 0.90
CA MET A 98 14.63 -0.48 -0.19
C MET A 98 13.30 -1.13 0.19
N LEU A 99 13.17 -1.62 1.42
CA LEU A 99 12.01 -2.33 1.92
C LEU A 99 11.18 -1.50 2.90
N SER A 100 11.50 -0.22 3.11
CA SER A 100 10.68 0.65 3.94
C SER A 100 9.31 0.89 3.30
N PHE A 101 8.34 1.27 4.12
CA PHE A 101 6.98 1.57 3.66
C PHE A 101 6.97 2.70 2.62
N GLU A 102 7.84 3.69 2.77
CA GLU A 102 7.86 4.90 1.95
C GLU A 102 8.90 4.86 0.82
N ASP A 103 10.02 4.19 1.03
CA ASP A 103 11.17 4.22 0.11
C ASP A 103 11.23 3.02 -0.83
N ASN A 104 10.22 2.14 -0.80
CA ASN A 104 10.10 1.16 -1.86
C ASN A 104 9.71 1.86 -3.19
N PRO A 105 10.06 1.30 -4.35
CA PRO A 105 9.85 1.96 -5.64
C PRO A 105 8.41 2.44 -5.87
N ARG A 106 7.40 1.66 -5.46
CA ARG A 106 5.99 2.07 -5.59
C ARG A 106 5.62 3.21 -4.65
N GLY A 107 6.12 3.19 -3.40
CA GLY A 107 5.93 4.27 -2.44
C GLY A 107 6.55 5.58 -2.93
N ALA A 108 7.76 5.52 -3.47
CA ALA A 108 8.45 6.66 -4.05
C ALA A 108 7.71 7.21 -5.28
N SER A 109 7.25 6.34 -6.19
CA SER A 109 6.43 6.74 -7.33
C SER A 109 5.10 7.35 -6.90
N LEU A 110 4.41 6.76 -5.90
CA LEU A 110 3.17 7.31 -5.35
C LEU A 110 3.38 8.69 -4.72
N ARG A 111 4.46 8.88 -3.96
CA ARG A 111 4.82 10.19 -3.38
C ARG A 111 5.03 11.26 -4.45
N ARG A 112 5.73 10.92 -5.54
CA ARG A 112 5.95 11.82 -6.67
C ARG A 112 4.64 12.15 -7.40
N LEU A 113 3.76 11.18 -7.59
CA LEU A 113 2.52 11.33 -8.34
C LEU A 113 1.38 11.91 -7.51
N ALA A 114 1.34 11.66 -6.19
CA ALA A 114 0.38 12.23 -5.26
C ALA A 114 0.74 13.68 -4.88
N ASN A 115 0.81 14.57 -5.88
CA ASN A 115 1.10 15.97 -5.66
C ASN A 115 -0.07 16.66 -4.94
N PRO A 116 0.17 17.46 -3.85
CA PRO A 116 -0.87 18.22 -3.16
C PRO A 116 -1.61 19.23 -4.03
N GLU A 117 -1.11 19.57 -5.22
CA GLU A 117 -1.77 20.44 -6.19
C GLU A 117 -2.95 19.79 -6.96
N TRP A 118 -3.37 18.60 -6.57
CA TRP A 118 -4.55 18.00 -7.17
C TRP A 118 -5.80 18.82 -6.85
N SER A 119 -6.33 19.51 -7.85
CA SER A 119 -7.63 20.18 -7.74
C SER A 119 -8.77 19.17 -7.73
N LYS A 120 -9.91 19.56 -7.17
CA LYS A 120 -11.12 18.71 -7.22
C LYS A 120 -11.52 18.34 -8.66
N GLU A 121 -11.23 19.21 -9.61
CA GLU A 121 -11.59 19.04 -11.03
C GLU A 121 -10.73 17.97 -11.72
N ASN A 122 -9.46 17.85 -11.33
CA ASN A 122 -8.55 16.90 -11.97
C ASN A 122 -8.28 15.63 -11.13
N ALA A 123 -8.73 15.58 -9.87
CA ALA A 123 -8.40 14.50 -8.94
C ALA A 123 -8.74 13.10 -9.47
N LEU A 124 -9.92 12.93 -10.10
CA LEU A 124 -10.32 11.63 -10.66
C LEU A 124 -9.41 11.21 -11.82
N LYS A 125 -9.08 12.15 -12.72
CA LYS A 125 -8.16 11.86 -13.82
C LYS A 125 -6.78 11.50 -13.30
N ARG A 126 -6.24 12.29 -12.38
CA ARG A 126 -4.94 12.04 -11.75
C ARG A 126 -4.87 10.70 -11.03
N MET A 127 -5.92 10.35 -10.28
CA MET A 127 -5.98 9.04 -9.62
C MET A 127 -5.98 7.88 -10.61
N LYS A 128 -6.70 8.01 -11.73
CA LYS A 128 -6.69 7.00 -12.81
C LYS A 128 -5.30 6.87 -13.42
N ASP A 129 -4.68 7.98 -13.76
CA ASP A 129 -3.34 8.01 -14.35
C ASP A 129 -2.32 7.37 -13.39
N THR A 130 -2.39 7.73 -12.10
CA THR A 130 -1.51 7.17 -11.05
C THR A 130 -1.69 5.66 -10.89
N LEU A 131 -2.92 5.17 -10.76
CA LEU A 131 -3.16 3.73 -10.54
C LEU A 131 -2.81 2.88 -11.77
N ARG A 132 -2.71 3.48 -12.94
CA ARG A 132 -2.33 2.82 -14.20
C ARG A 132 -0.89 3.10 -14.62
N ASP A 133 -0.12 3.77 -13.77
CA ASP A 133 1.25 4.11 -14.12
C ASP A 133 2.15 2.87 -14.18
N ASN A 134 2.65 2.59 -15.36
CA ASN A 134 3.69 1.60 -15.63
C ASN A 134 4.81 2.23 -16.48
N GLY A 135 5.12 3.50 -16.21
CA GLY A 135 6.16 4.24 -16.90
C GLY A 135 7.59 3.85 -16.54
N TRP A 136 7.85 2.60 -16.17
CA TRP A 136 9.11 2.10 -15.63
C TRP A 136 10.36 2.46 -16.45
N LYS A 137 10.23 2.66 -17.75
CA LYS A 137 11.35 3.06 -18.63
C LYS A 137 11.80 4.49 -18.42
N VAL A 138 10.96 5.34 -17.86
CA VAL A 138 11.19 6.78 -17.66
C VAL A 138 11.02 7.21 -16.20
N ASP A 139 10.52 6.33 -15.34
CA ASP A 139 10.37 6.60 -13.91
C ASP A 139 11.72 6.51 -13.22
N PRO A 140 12.21 7.59 -12.57
CA PRO A 140 13.50 7.58 -11.88
C PRO A 140 13.53 6.63 -10.66
N GLU A 141 12.39 6.25 -10.12
CA GLU A 141 12.28 5.44 -8.90
C GLU A 141 12.28 3.93 -9.19
N THR A 142 12.01 3.52 -10.43
CA THR A 142 12.03 2.11 -10.80
C THR A 142 12.50 1.90 -12.23
N THR A 143 13.34 0.90 -12.42
CA THR A 143 13.77 0.43 -13.75
C THR A 143 13.17 -0.94 -14.10
N ASP A 144 12.29 -1.46 -13.25
CA ASP A 144 11.69 -2.78 -13.39
C ASP A 144 10.15 -2.66 -13.51
N PRO A 145 9.54 -3.20 -14.56
CA PRO A 145 8.11 -3.11 -14.77
C PRO A 145 7.27 -3.79 -13.67
N SER A 146 7.84 -4.75 -12.94
CA SER A 146 7.16 -5.40 -11.82
C SER A 146 7.07 -4.53 -10.58
N LEU A 147 7.92 -3.52 -10.46
CA LEU A 147 8.00 -2.60 -9.33
C LEU A 147 7.22 -1.29 -9.56
N ALA A 148 6.67 -1.08 -10.74
CA ALA A 148 5.77 0.04 -11.02
C ALA A 148 4.45 -0.06 -10.23
N ILE A 149 3.70 1.04 -10.13
CA ILE A 149 2.39 1.07 -9.45
C ILE A 149 1.43 0.06 -10.12
N ALA A 150 1.26 0.15 -11.43
CA ALA A 150 0.59 -0.89 -12.22
C ALA A 150 1.62 -1.95 -12.61
N SER A 151 1.93 -2.84 -11.69
CA SER A 151 2.94 -3.89 -11.85
C SER A 151 2.69 -4.78 -13.08
N ARG A 152 3.73 -5.07 -13.85
CA ARG A 152 3.67 -5.87 -15.08
C ARG A 152 4.78 -6.94 -15.10
N TYR A 153 4.55 -8.07 -14.43
CA TYR A 153 5.47 -9.22 -14.43
C TYR A 153 5.60 -9.88 -15.80
N ASP A 154 4.63 -9.70 -16.69
CA ASP A 154 4.68 -10.16 -18.07
C ASP A 154 5.69 -9.40 -18.95
N LEU A 155 6.14 -8.23 -18.50
CA LEU A 155 7.16 -7.42 -19.16
C LEU A 155 8.57 -7.62 -18.58
N VAL A 156 8.71 -8.37 -17.49
CA VAL A 156 10.02 -8.71 -16.90
C VAL A 156 10.74 -9.69 -17.81
N GLU A 157 12.07 -9.58 -17.88
CA GLU A 157 12.90 -10.51 -18.64
C GLU A 157 13.35 -11.70 -17.78
N GLY A 158 13.64 -12.83 -18.43
CA GLY A 158 14.20 -14.02 -17.81
C GLY A 158 13.22 -14.86 -16.99
N LEU A 159 13.74 -15.56 -15.97
CA LEU A 159 13.01 -16.56 -15.17
C LEU A 159 11.91 -15.94 -14.27
N SER A 160 11.99 -14.65 -13.98
CA SER A 160 10.98 -13.93 -13.17
C SER A 160 9.75 -13.53 -13.98
N LYS A 161 9.75 -13.75 -15.29
CA LYS A 161 8.62 -13.46 -16.16
C LYS A 161 7.44 -14.36 -15.83
N THR A 162 6.29 -13.73 -15.52
CA THR A 162 5.02 -14.44 -15.32
C THR A 162 3.91 -13.71 -16.07
N PRO A 163 2.85 -14.40 -16.55
CA PRO A 163 1.74 -13.75 -17.27
C PRO A 163 0.79 -13.03 -16.31
N THR A 164 1.35 -12.22 -15.42
CA THR A 164 0.60 -11.50 -14.40
C THR A 164 0.92 -10.01 -14.44
N GLY A 165 -0.06 -9.19 -14.10
CA GLY A 165 0.08 -7.75 -14.02
C GLY A 165 -1.12 -7.10 -13.34
N ALA A 166 -0.99 -5.83 -12.99
CA ALA A 166 -2.09 -5.04 -12.48
C ALA A 166 -3.11 -4.80 -13.60
N VAL A 167 -4.34 -5.23 -13.38
CA VAL A 167 -5.40 -5.18 -14.39
C VAL A 167 -6.55 -4.27 -14.00
N ASP A 168 -6.74 -4.01 -12.70
CA ASP A 168 -7.89 -3.27 -12.20
C ASP A 168 -7.49 -2.07 -11.34
N GLY A 169 -8.07 -0.91 -11.66
CA GLY A 169 -8.14 0.25 -10.79
C GLY A 169 -9.57 0.50 -10.34
N LYS A 170 -9.80 0.65 -9.04
CA LYS A 170 -11.10 0.99 -8.47
C LYS A 170 -10.99 2.30 -7.71
N ILE A 171 -11.83 3.27 -8.04
CA ILE A 171 -11.82 4.60 -7.44
C ILE A 171 -13.22 4.96 -6.98
N THR A 172 -13.34 5.46 -5.77
CA THR A 172 -14.59 6.00 -5.24
C THR A 172 -14.33 7.29 -4.46
N ASN A 173 -15.39 7.99 -4.09
CA ASN A 173 -15.35 9.14 -3.21
C ASN A 173 -16.63 9.21 -2.35
N GLY A 174 -16.70 10.14 -1.39
CA GLY A 174 -17.83 10.22 -0.48
C GLY A 174 -19.19 10.41 -1.15
N ALA A 175 -19.27 11.09 -2.30
CA ALA A 175 -20.51 11.24 -3.05
C ALA A 175 -20.89 9.95 -3.79
N ALA A 176 -19.92 9.27 -4.39
CA ALA A 176 -20.12 8.01 -5.09
C ALA A 176 -20.50 6.88 -4.13
N VAL A 177 -19.87 6.81 -2.96
CA VAL A 177 -20.18 5.83 -1.90
C VAL A 177 -21.65 5.93 -1.46
N LYS A 178 -22.17 7.14 -1.26
CA LYS A 178 -23.60 7.35 -0.94
C LYS A 178 -24.55 6.79 -1.99
N GLN A 179 -24.10 6.66 -3.23
CA GLN A 179 -24.86 6.09 -4.35
C GLN A 179 -24.44 4.65 -4.67
N MET A 180 -23.60 4.03 -3.84
CA MET A 180 -23.00 2.71 -4.08
C MET A 180 -22.31 2.60 -5.44
N LYS A 181 -21.61 3.66 -5.85
CA LYS A 181 -20.90 3.75 -7.13
C LYS A 181 -19.40 3.80 -6.95
N ALA A 182 -18.69 3.23 -7.90
CA ALA A 182 -17.24 3.34 -8.04
C ALA A 182 -16.87 3.51 -9.51
N TRP A 183 -15.75 4.13 -9.77
CA TRP A 183 -15.09 4.08 -11.06
C TRP A 183 -14.25 2.82 -11.14
N ILE A 184 -14.41 2.05 -12.19
CA ILE A 184 -13.66 0.82 -12.41
C ILE A 184 -12.98 0.91 -13.77
N VAL A 185 -11.70 0.62 -13.80
CA VAL A 185 -10.91 0.46 -15.02
C VAL A 185 -10.31 -0.93 -14.98
N ALA A 186 -10.63 -1.74 -15.96
CA ALA A 186 -10.06 -3.08 -16.12
C ALA A 186 -9.16 -3.15 -17.36
N GLY A 187 -8.22 -4.05 -17.34
CA GLY A 187 -7.31 -4.33 -18.43
C GLY A 187 -5.88 -3.83 -18.20
N PRO A 188 -4.93 -4.42 -18.93
CA PRO A 188 -3.53 -4.05 -18.82
C PRO A 188 -3.32 -2.58 -19.21
N THR A 189 -2.37 -1.96 -18.57
CA THR A 189 -1.95 -0.57 -18.86
C THR A 189 -0.95 -0.53 -19.99
#